data_2310d5648dde50590b0e1713cdccc5cf
#
_entry.id   2310d5648dde50590b0e1713cdccc5cf
#
_cell.length_a   1.000
_cell.length_b   1.000
_cell.length_c   1.000
_cell.angle_alpha   90.00
_cell.angle_beta   90.00
_cell.angle_gamma   90.00
#
_symmetry.space_group_name_H-M   'P 1'
#
loop_
_entity.id
_entity.type
_entity.pdbx_description
1 polymer ?
#
loop_
_entity_poly.entity_id
_entity_poly.type
_entity_poly.pdbx_seq_one_letter_code
_entity_poly.pdbx_strand_id
1 'polypeptide(L)'
;MNAGSWKSLLLISASAAIATWFSMPATAAEELRIGFIAPKTGIFAQLGIDMQNGFQMYLDEHKGELGGAKVTLIIEDDQGRPDTGVTKANKLILSDKVHMLVGGVLATTGYALAPVATREKMLYIGSIATADDLGQRDFEKYPYMVRPTFVPSQPSHPLGQWACEQGYKRISLIAADYAFGHETAGGFQKAFEDCGGKIVQKIWPPIGTKDFGPYLPTIKSDIDAIFALMVGPMSLQFPKQLRAAGYKKPILGGGTNYDEFILPSMDDGVIGDVSSFMYSSALDTPKNEAFVKKYRTAYGKVPSYYSEANYTTAQWIDETMKQHGGKYPGPLPFIKTMQGIKLDAIRGPVSLDDRLTAVNNIYIKKVEKKKMFGYDKDELWNTVIKTYPNVSQFWNYDKAAFLKQPVYSRDFPPCKFCE
;
A
#
# COMPACT_ATOMS: atom_id res chain seq x y z
N MET A 1 -106.52 25.38 3.54
CA MET A 1 -105.76 26.43 4.32
C MET A 1 -104.76 25.65 5.19
N ASN A 2 -103.62 26.08 5.25
CA ASN A 2 -102.43 25.70 6.01
C ASN A 2 -101.52 24.66 5.40
N ALA A 3 -100.41 25.19 4.93
CA ALA A 3 -99.21 24.52 4.48
C ALA A 3 -98.38 24.05 5.67
N GLY A 4 -97.86 22.82 5.61
CA GLY A 4 -96.89 22.27 6.53
C GLY A 4 -95.58 21.98 5.81
N SER A 5 -94.54 22.71 6.18
CA SER A 5 -93.23 22.58 5.64
C SER A 5 -92.47 21.40 6.24
N TRP A 6 -91.87 20.58 5.41
CA TRP A 6 -90.95 19.51 5.81
C TRP A 6 -89.50 19.98 5.67
N LYS A 7 -88.78 20.01 6.76
CA LYS A 7 -87.35 20.26 6.81
C LYS A 7 -86.62 18.92 6.71
N SER A 8 -85.90 18.71 5.64
CA SER A 8 -85.00 17.54 5.45
C SER A 8 -83.69 17.80 6.19
N LEU A 9 -83.36 16.98 7.17
CA LEU A 9 -82.01 16.93 7.79
C LEU A 9 -81.08 16.10 6.88
N LEU A 10 -80.02 16.71 6.35
CA LEU A 10 -78.89 16.05 5.72
C LEU A 10 -77.88 15.65 6.80
N LEU A 11 -77.70 14.36 7.07
CA LEU A 11 -76.63 13.82 7.87
C LEU A 11 -75.37 13.70 6.98
N ILE A 12 -74.36 14.54 7.25
CA ILE A 12 -73.02 14.44 6.64
C ILE A 12 -72.23 13.48 7.52
N SER A 13 -72.00 12.27 7.03
CA SER A 13 -71.06 11.29 7.63
C SER A 13 -69.64 11.62 7.22
N ALA A 14 -68.85 12.19 8.12
CA ALA A 14 -67.45 12.43 7.96
C ALA A 14 -66.67 11.10 8.17
N SER A 15 -66.23 10.46 7.10
CA SER A 15 -65.32 9.29 7.17
C SER A 15 -63.87 9.79 7.44
N ALA A 16 -63.45 9.66 8.68
CA ALA A 16 -62.01 9.89 9.06
C ALA A 16 -61.15 8.72 8.52
N ALA A 17 -60.43 8.97 7.45
CA ALA A 17 -59.39 8.04 6.97
C ALA A 17 -58.18 8.13 7.92
N ILE A 18 -57.99 7.11 8.78
CA ILE A 18 -56.81 6.93 9.60
C ILE A 18 -55.69 6.43 8.69
N ALA A 19 -54.80 7.34 8.28
CA ALA A 19 -53.56 6.99 7.63
C ALA A 19 -52.63 6.35 8.67
N THR A 20 -52.59 5.04 8.72
CA THR A 20 -51.56 4.30 9.46
C THR A 20 -50.24 4.45 8.75
N TRP A 21 -49.37 5.34 9.24
CA TRP A 21 -47.98 5.40 8.86
C TRP A 21 -47.31 4.12 9.37
N PHE A 22 -47.09 3.17 8.47
CA PHE A 22 -46.14 2.07 8.73
C PHE A 22 -44.76 2.70 8.86
N SER A 23 -44.33 2.99 10.07
CA SER A 23 -42.90 3.21 10.37
C SER A 23 -42.21 1.89 10.10
N MET A 24 -41.56 1.78 8.92
CA MET A 24 -40.58 0.71 8.70
C MET A 24 -39.57 0.82 9.82
N PRO A 25 -39.28 -0.27 10.57
CA PRO A 25 -38.20 -0.23 11.53
C PRO A 25 -36.90 0.12 10.74
N ALA A 26 -36.26 1.19 11.11
CA ALA A 26 -34.94 1.49 10.64
C ALA A 26 -34.08 0.28 11.02
N THR A 27 -33.70 -0.55 10.05
CA THR A 27 -32.72 -1.62 10.27
C THR A 27 -31.49 -0.95 10.84
N ALA A 28 -31.14 -1.27 12.09
CA ALA A 28 -29.91 -0.77 12.68
C ALA A 28 -28.77 -1.09 11.70
N ALA A 29 -27.98 -0.08 11.35
CA ALA A 29 -26.82 -0.26 10.47
C ALA A 29 -25.97 -1.39 11.06
N GLU A 30 -25.59 -2.36 10.22
CA GLU A 30 -24.73 -3.45 10.68
C GLU A 30 -23.36 -2.88 11.09
N GLU A 31 -22.79 -3.43 12.16
CA GLU A 31 -21.46 -3.05 12.62
C GLU A 31 -20.41 -3.85 11.87
N LEU A 32 -19.43 -3.16 11.26
CA LEU A 32 -18.22 -3.75 10.70
C LEU A 32 -17.02 -3.48 11.61
N ARG A 33 -16.58 -4.50 12.33
CA ARG A 33 -15.43 -4.43 13.24
C ARG A 33 -14.16 -4.77 12.46
N ILE A 34 -13.22 -3.81 12.38
CA ILE A 34 -11.95 -3.95 11.66
C ILE A 34 -10.81 -3.89 12.65
N GLY A 35 -9.99 -4.95 12.71
CA GLY A 35 -8.74 -4.96 13.45
C GLY A 35 -7.61 -4.39 12.60
N PHE A 36 -7.05 -3.26 13.02
CA PHE A 36 -5.99 -2.56 12.28
C PHE A 36 -4.66 -2.72 13.01
N ILE A 37 -3.68 -3.38 12.37
CA ILE A 37 -2.35 -3.65 12.93
C ILE A 37 -1.35 -2.73 12.26
N ALA A 38 -0.67 -1.89 13.04
CA ALA A 38 0.36 -0.99 12.53
C ALA A 38 1.32 -0.59 13.65
N PRO A 39 2.60 -0.36 13.37
CA PRO A 39 3.53 0.17 14.36
C PRO A 39 3.15 1.59 14.75
N LYS A 40 2.90 1.82 16.04
CA LYS A 40 2.64 3.16 16.61
C LYS A 40 3.82 3.64 17.45
N THR A 41 4.72 2.74 17.76
CA THR A 41 5.96 2.99 18.51
C THR A 41 7.16 2.39 17.79
N GLY A 42 8.38 2.74 18.22
CA GLY A 42 9.62 2.28 17.60
C GLY A 42 10.01 3.01 16.32
N ILE A 43 10.99 2.46 15.59
CA ILE A 43 11.63 3.12 14.44
C ILE A 43 10.71 3.20 13.19
N PHE A 44 9.62 2.45 13.17
CA PHE A 44 8.64 2.44 12.09
C PHE A 44 7.32 3.15 12.44
N ALA A 45 7.25 3.82 13.60
CA ALA A 45 6.02 4.45 14.09
C ALA A 45 5.38 5.41 13.08
N GLN A 46 6.20 6.22 12.39
CA GLN A 46 5.69 7.17 11.40
C GLN A 46 4.95 6.48 10.24
N LEU A 47 5.43 5.30 9.83
CA LEU A 47 4.80 4.53 8.74
C LEU A 47 3.40 4.04 9.15
N GLY A 48 3.28 3.53 10.39
CA GLY A 48 1.99 3.08 10.93
C GLY A 48 1.02 4.24 11.17
N ILE A 49 1.51 5.41 11.57
CA ILE A 49 0.70 6.64 11.66
C ILE A 49 0.16 7.03 10.29
N ASP A 50 0.99 7.00 9.26
CA ASP A 50 0.58 7.33 7.89
C ASP A 50 -0.46 6.34 7.35
N MET A 51 -0.30 5.04 7.64
CA MET A 51 -1.31 4.02 7.32
C MET A 51 -2.64 4.33 7.97
N GLN A 52 -2.63 4.59 9.28
CA GLN A 52 -3.83 4.93 10.04
C GLN A 52 -4.50 6.19 9.49
N ASN A 53 -3.71 7.25 9.23
CA ASN A 53 -4.22 8.51 8.70
C ASN A 53 -4.93 8.33 7.35
N GLY A 54 -4.35 7.53 6.44
CA GLY A 54 -4.98 7.27 5.15
C GLY A 54 -6.30 6.52 5.27
N PHE A 55 -6.35 5.49 6.10
CA PHE A 55 -7.57 4.72 6.35
C PHE A 55 -8.65 5.57 7.03
N GLN A 56 -8.26 6.31 8.08
CA GLN A 56 -9.16 7.18 8.83
C GLN A 56 -9.73 8.30 7.95
N MET A 57 -8.92 8.90 7.08
CA MET A 57 -9.37 9.94 6.17
C MET A 57 -10.50 9.45 5.26
N TYR A 58 -10.40 8.21 4.73
CA TYR A 58 -11.49 7.62 3.96
C TYR A 58 -12.75 7.43 4.81
N LEU A 59 -12.60 6.92 6.03
CA LEU A 59 -13.73 6.76 6.96
C LEU A 59 -14.41 8.09 7.29
N ASP A 60 -13.63 9.14 7.57
CA ASP A 60 -14.17 10.47 7.91
C ASP A 60 -14.97 11.07 6.74
N GLU A 61 -14.50 10.88 5.51
CA GLU A 61 -15.21 11.28 4.29
C GLU A 61 -16.54 10.53 4.11
N HIS A 62 -16.64 9.31 4.63
CA HIS A 62 -17.81 8.45 4.56
C HIS A 62 -18.57 8.37 5.90
N LYS A 63 -18.40 9.37 6.80
CA LYS A 63 -19.11 9.49 8.09
C LYS A 63 -18.94 8.28 9.00
N GLY A 64 -17.81 7.57 8.90
CA GLY A 64 -17.51 6.38 9.68
C GLY A 64 -18.18 5.10 9.18
N GLU A 65 -18.67 5.08 7.94
CA GLU A 65 -19.35 3.94 7.34
C GLU A 65 -18.58 3.40 6.13
N LEU A 66 -18.67 2.09 5.90
CA LEU A 66 -18.22 1.43 4.67
C LEU A 66 -19.36 0.56 4.12
N GLY A 67 -19.79 0.85 2.90
CA GLY A 67 -20.91 0.16 2.25
C GLY A 67 -22.24 0.26 3.00
N GLY A 68 -22.40 1.26 3.86
CA GLY A 68 -23.57 1.42 4.73
C GLY A 68 -23.48 0.72 6.09
N ALA A 69 -22.38 -0.01 6.35
CA ALA A 69 -22.09 -0.56 7.68
C ALA A 69 -21.29 0.43 8.51
N LYS A 70 -21.69 0.63 9.78
CA LYS A 70 -20.93 1.46 10.72
C LYS A 70 -19.63 0.76 11.10
N VAL A 71 -18.49 1.45 10.94
CA VAL A 71 -17.17 0.88 11.23
C VAL A 71 -16.77 1.10 12.67
N THR A 72 -16.34 0.03 13.34
CA THR A 72 -15.58 0.06 14.59
C THR A 72 -14.14 -0.33 14.27
N LEU A 73 -13.23 0.67 14.22
CA LEU A 73 -11.81 0.48 13.94
C LEU A 73 -11.04 0.26 15.24
N ILE A 74 -10.50 -0.95 15.45
CA ILE A 74 -9.71 -1.30 16.63
C ILE A 74 -8.24 -1.39 16.22
N ILE A 75 -7.42 -0.48 16.74
CA ILE A 75 -6.03 -0.30 16.34
C ILE A 75 -5.10 -0.92 17.38
N GLU A 76 -4.19 -1.79 16.92
CA GLU A 76 -3.18 -2.44 17.74
C GLU A 76 -1.76 -2.11 17.25
N ASP A 77 -0.88 -1.83 18.19
CA ASP A 77 0.55 -1.54 17.96
C ASP A 77 1.36 -2.83 17.89
N ASP A 78 1.90 -3.17 16.71
CA ASP A 78 2.82 -4.30 16.55
C ASP A 78 4.29 -3.94 16.78
N GLN A 79 4.60 -2.65 17.03
CA GLN A 79 5.95 -2.12 17.23
C GLN A 79 6.93 -2.42 16.08
N GLY A 80 6.41 -2.82 14.90
CA GLY A 80 7.20 -3.33 13.78
C GLY A 80 7.86 -4.68 14.08
N ARG A 81 7.26 -5.50 14.95
CA ARG A 81 7.75 -6.82 15.36
C ARG A 81 6.75 -7.91 15.00
N PRO A 82 7.18 -8.95 14.27
CA PRO A 82 6.28 -10.04 13.85
C PRO A 82 5.62 -10.79 15.01
N ASP A 83 6.36 -11.07 16.09
CA ASP A 83 5.88 -11.76 17.29
C ASP A 83 4.78 -10.96 18.03
N THR A 84 5.01 -9.65 18.18
CA THR A 84 4.02 -8.73 18.71
C THR A 84 2.79 -8.66 17.80
N GLY A 85 2.99 -8.59 16.48
CA GLY A 85 1.92 -8.62 15.50
C GLY A 85 1.02 -9.85 15.62
N VAL A 86 1.59 -11.05 15.80
CA VAL A 86 0.84 -12.29 16.05
C VAL A 86 0.03 -12.21 17.34
N THR A 87 0.62 -11.70 18.43
CA THR A 87 -0.07 -11.53 19.71
C THR A 87 -1.27 -10.59 19.57
N LYS A 88 -1.09 -9.46 18.87
CA LYS A 88 -2.14 -8.46 18.61
C LYS A 88 -3.23 -9.01 17.70
N ALA A 89 -2.87 -9.74 16.65
CA ALA A 89 -3.83 -10.40 15.78
C ALA A 89 -4.71 -11.39 16.55
N ASN A 90 -4.13 -12.24 17.39
CA ASN A 90 -4.90 -13.17 18.22
C ASN A 90 -5.87 -12.43 19.17
N LYS A 91 -5.44 -11.31 19.80
CA LYS A 91 -6.32 -10.47 20.62
C LYS A 91 -7.50 -9.94 19.79
N LEU A 92 -7.23 -9.33 18.64
CA LEU A 92 -8.27 -8.79 17.76
C LEU A 92 -9.29 -9.85 17.33
N ILE A 93 -8.81 -11.05 16.98
CA ILE A 93 -9.67 -12.15 16.53
C ILE A 93 -10.46 -12.76 17.71
N LEU A 94 -9.76 -13.17 18.76
CA LEU A 94 -10.34 -14.01 19.82
C LEU A 94 -11.07 -13.20 20.88
N SER A 95 -10.60 -11.99 21.21
CA SER A 95 -11.21 -11.15 22.25
C SER A 95 -12.10 -10.08 21.67
N ASP A 96 -11.60 -9.31 20.69
CA ASP A 96 -12.31 -8.17 20.12
C ASP A 96 -13.30 -8.58 19.02
N LYS A 97 -13.26 -9.86 18.56
CA LYS A 97 -14.17 -10.43 17.58
C LYS A 97 -14.31 -9.60 16.31
N VAL A 98 -13.18 -9.19 15.74
CA VAL A 98 -13.17 -8.44 14.48
C VAL A 98 -13.62 -9.30 13.30
N HIS A 99 -14.17 -8.67 12.28
CA HIS A 99 -14.59 -9.34 11.04
C HIS A 99 -13.42 -9.55 10.08
N MET A 100 -12.42 -8.68 10.14
CA MET A 100 -11.21 -8.75 9.31
C MET A 100 -10.02 -8.09 9.99
N LEU A 101 -8.82 -8.51 9.59
CA LEU A 101 -7.56 -7.85 9.91
C LEU A 101 -7.10 -7.02 8.72
N VAL A 102 -6.59 -5.82 8.98
CA VAL A 102 -5.99 -4.92 7.98
C VAL A 102 -4.64 -4.45 8.49
N GLY A 103 -3.66 -4.30 7.60
CA GLY A 103 -2.41 -3.62 7.94
C GLY A 103 -1.18 -4.52 8.01
N GLY A 104 -0.30 -4.21 8.99
CA GLY A 104 1.08 -4.66 9.03
C GLY A 104 1.99 -3.83 8.10
N VAL A 105 3.23 -3.56 8.50
CA VAL A 105 4.21 -2.81 7.69
C VAL A 105 5.26 -3.72 7.08
N LEU A 106 5.94 -4.53 7.88
CA LEU A 106 7.08 -5.31 7.42
C LEU A 106 6.63 -6.60 6.69
N ALA A 107 7.35 -7.00 5.65
CA ALA A 107 7.13 -8.28 4.98
C ALA A 107 7.18 -9.45 5.97
N THR A 108 8.08 -9.41 6.96
CA THR A 108 8.17 -10.39 8.03
C THR A 108 6.90 -10.48 8.88
N THR A 109 6.20 -9.35 9.10
CA THR A 109 4.88 -9.34 9.73
C THR A 109 3.84 -10.01 8.84
N GLY A 110 3.87 -9.77 7.53
CA GLY A 110 3.02 -10.47 6.56
C GLY A 110 3.15 -11.99 6.63
N TYR A 111 4.39 -12.49 6.62
CA TYR A 111 4.68 -13.92 6.79
C TYR A 111 4.19 -14.47 8.14
N ALA A 112 4.24 -13.69 9.21
CA ALA A 112 3.78 -14.12 10.52
C ALA A 112 2.25 -14.12 10.66
N LEU A 113 1.56 -13.18 10.04
CA LEU A 113 0.10 -13.03 10.15
C LEU A 113 -0.68 -13.94 9.19
N ALA A 114 -0.14 -14.27 8.00
CA ALA A 114 -0.82 -15.12 7.02
C ALA A 114 -1.19 -16.51 7.57
N PRO A 115 -0.31 -17.24 8.31
CA PRO A 115 -0.67 -18.49 8.98
C PRO A 115 -1.75 -18.32 10.05
N VAL A 116 -1.71 -17.21 10.83
CA VAL A 116 -2.74 -16.91 11.85
C VAL A 116 -4.09 -16.73 11.18
N ALA A 117 -4.16 -15.89 10.16
CA ALA A 117 -5.39 -15.64 9.41
C ALA A 117 -5.96 -16.93 8.81
N THR A 118 -5.10 -17.81 8.27
CA THR A 118 -5.51 -19.08 7.68
C THR A 118 -6.05 -20.05 8.75
N ARG A 119 -5.37 -20.19 9.89
CA ARG A 119 -5.79 -21.05 11.00
C ARG A 119 -7.16 -20.61 11.56
N GLU A 120 -7.34 -19.32 11.73
CA GLU A 120 -8.57 -18.73 12.29
C GLU A 120 -9.65 -18.48 11.23
N LYS A 121 -9.41 -18.81 9.96
CA LYS A 121 -10.29 -18.50 8.81
C LYS A 121 -10.70 -17.03 8.78
N MET A 122 -9.76 -16.15 9.07
CA MET A 122 -9.94 -14.69 9.17
C MET A 122 -9.45 -14.01 7.89
N LEU A 123 -10.27 -13.12 7.32
CA LEU A 123 -9.80 -12.26 6.24
C LEU A 123 -8.65 -11.38 6.75
N TYR A 124 -7.50 -11.47 6.07
CA TYR A 124 -6.37 -10.59 6.29
C TYR A 124 -6.06 -9.79 5.03
N ILE A 125 -6.19 -8.47 5.12
CA ILE A 125 -5.83 -7.53 4.05
C ILE A 125 -4.46 -6.94 4.39
N GLY A 126 -3.42 -7.53 3.80
CA GLY A 126 -2.03 -7.07 3.93
C GLY A 126 -1.82 -5.80 3.11
N SER A 127 -2.23 -4.64 3.66
CA SER A 127 -2.20 -3.37 2.94
C SER A 127 -0.77 -2.87 2.66
N ILE A 128 0.20 -3.21 3.52
CA ILE A 128 1.63 -2.90 3.34
C ILE A 128 2.51 -4.12 3.62
N ALA A 129 2.18 -4.95 4.62
CA ALA A 129 2.96 -6.13 4.99
C ALA A 129 2.82 -7.24 3.94
N THR A 130 3.43 -7.03 2.79
CA THR A 130 3.43 -7.95 1.65
C THR A 130 4.79 -8.58 1.44
N ALA A 131 4.80 -9.76 0.84
CA ALA A 131 5.98 -10.48 0.41
C ALA A 131 5.66 -11.23 -0.88
N ASP A 132 6.65 -11.49 -1.71
CA ASP A 132 6.45 -12.09 -3.02
C ASP A 132 5.78 -13.46 -2.92
N ASP A 133 6.28 -14.36 -2.08
CA ASP A 133 5.74 -15.71 -1.98
C ASP A 133 4.31 -15.78 -1.47
N LEU A 134 3.90 -14.86 -0.61
CA LEU A 134 2.51 -14.79 -0.14
C LEU A 134 1.50 -14.62 -1.28
N GLY A 135 1.91 -13.99 -2.38
CA GLY A 135 1.12 -13.84 -3.62
C GLY A 135 1.52 -14.81 -4.73
N GLN A 136 2.67 -15.45 -4.61
CA GLN A 136 3.25 -16.28 -5.65
C GLN A 136 3.22 -17.77 -5.26
N ARG A 137 4.29 -18.32 -4.69
CA ARG A 137 4.45 -19.76 -4.45
C ARG A 137 3.60 -20.27 -3.30
N ASP A 138 3.44 -19.46 -2.27
CA ASP A 138 2.69 -19.82 -1.06
C ASP A 138 1.21 -19.38 -1.11
N PHE A 139 0.74 -18.84 -2.24
CA PHE A 139 -0.63 -18.36 -2.40
C PHE A 139 -1.69 -19.37 -1.93
N GLU A 140 -1.55 -20.64 -2.36
CA GLU A 140 -2.51 -21.70 -2.02
C GLU A 140 -2.50 -22.05 -0.51
N LYS A 141 -1.41 -21.73 0.19
CA LYS A 141 -1.32 -21.94 1.65
C LYS A 141 -2.11 -20.93 2.45
N TYR A 142 -2.35 -19.73 1.87
CA TYR A 142 -2.92 -18.58 2.59
C TYR A 142 -4.15 -17.99 1.88
N PRO A 143 -5.23 -18.78 1.72
CA PRO A 143 -6.40 -18.40 0.91
C PRO A 143 -7.23 -17.25 1.52
N TYR A 144 -6.94 -16.85 2.76
CA TYR A 144 -7.62 -15.75 3.46
C TYR A 144 -6.84 -14.44 3.40
N MET A 145 -5.74 -14.36 2.64
CA MET A 145 -4.94 -13.14 2.54
C MET A 145 -5.11 -12.45 1.18
N VAL A 146 -5.42 -11.15 1.22
CA VAL A 146 -5.47 -10.26 0.04
C VAL A 146 -4.35 -9.23 0.13
N ARG A 147 -3.73 -8.90 -1.00
CA ARG A 147 -2.65 -7.91 -1.14
C ARG A 147 -3.09 -6.80 -2.10
N PRO A 148 -3.85 -5.80 -1.61
CA PRO A 148 -4.52 -4.82 -2.47
C PRO A 148 -3.59 -3.70 -2.96
N THR A 149 -2.28 -3.82 -2.71
CA THR A 149 -1.32 -2.74 -2.98
C THR A 149 -0.20 -3.17 -3.91
N PHE A 150 0.67 -4.07 -3.50
CA PHE A 150 1.81 -4.54 -4.28
C PHE A 150 2.43 -5.80 -3.66
N VAL A 151 3.40 -6.40 -4.35
CA VAL A 151 4.42 -7.27 -3.77
C VAL A 151 5.81 -6.69 -4.07
N PRO A 152 6.85 -7.00 -3.28
CA PRO A 152 8.14 -6.29 -3.32
C PRO A 152 8.81 -6.23 -4.69
N SER A 153 8.83 -7.32 -5.44
CA SER A 153 9.47 -7.37 -6.77
C SER A 153 8.68 -6.63 -7.86
N GLN A 154 7.37 -6.45 -7.68
CA GLN A 154 6.49 -5.88 -8.70
C GLN A 154 6.93 -4.48 -9.17
N PRO A 155 7.22 -3.48 -8.30
CA PRO A 155 7.67 -2.17 -8.76
C PRO A 155 9.12 -2.15 -9.21
N SER A 156 9.93 -3.12 -8.82
CA SER A 156 11.36 -3.12 -9.13
C SER A 156 11.71 -3.76 -10.48
N HIS A 157 10.89 -4.67 -10.99
CA HIS A 157 11.06 -5.19 -12.36
C HIS A 157 11.03 -4.07 -13.41
N PRO A 158 10.01 -3.16 -13.45
CA PRO A 158 10.01 -2.03 -14.37
C PRO A 158 11.20 -1.10 -14.21
N LEU A 159 11.72 -0.91 -12.98
CA LEU A 159 12.92 -0.10 -12.77
C LEU A 159 14.17 -0.74 -13.38
N GLY A 160 14.31 -2.06 -13.28
CA GLY A 160 15.40 -2.78 -13.94
C GLY A 160 15.36 -2.64 -15.46
N GLN A 161 14.19 -2.78 -16.05
CA GLN A 161 13.96 -2.54 -17.49
C GLN A 161 14.30 -1.09 -17.86
N TRP A 162 13.78 -0.11 -17.10
CA TRP A 162 14.04 1.30 -17.32
C TRP A 162 15.53 1.63 -17.22
N ALA A 163 16.25 1.06 -16.26
CA ALA A 163 17.68 1.28 -16.12
C ALA A 163 18.45 0.85 -17.39
N CYS A 164 18.09 -0.28 -17.98
CA CYS A 164 18.62 -0.68 -19.28
C CYS A 164 18.30 0.31 -20.39
N GLU A 165 17.06 0.75 -20.48
CA GLU A 165 16.61 1.73 -21.48
C GLU A 165 17.36 3.07 -21.38
N GLN A 166 17.80 3.43 -20.17
CA GLN A 166 18.66 4.61 -19.93
C GLN A 166 20.14 4.35 -20.23
N GLY A 167 20.51 3.14 -20.60
CA GLY A 167 21.88 2.80 -20.99
C GLY A 167 22.82 2.42 -19.84
N TYR A 168 22.30 2.26 -18.60
CA TYR A 168 23.10 1.72 -17.50
C TYR A 168 23.59 0.32 -17.83
N LYS A 169 24.84 0.00 -17.47
CA LYS A 169 25.47 -1.29 -17.77
C LYS A 169 25.96 -2.03 -16.52
N ARG A 170 26.48 -1.30 -15.53
CA ARG A 170 27.11 -1.86 -14.32
C ARG A 170 26.53 -1.19 -13.08
N ILE A 171 25.93 -1.97 -12.21
CA ILE A 171 25.27 -1.45 -11.01
C ILE A 171 25.75 -2.23 -9.78
N SER A 172 26.14 -1.53 -8.70
CA SER A 172 26.26 -2.07 -7.37
C SER A 172 24.91 -2.03 -6.68
N LEU A 173 24.53 -3.14 -6.03
CA LEU A 173 23.30 -3.27 -5.30
C LEU A 173 23.57 -3.20 -3.80
N ILE A 174 22.85 -2.35 -3.07
CA ILE A 174 22.85 -2.31 -1.60
C ILE A 174 21.40 -2.26 -1.08
N ALA A 175 21.01 -3.25 -0.28
CA ALA A 175 19.64 -3.33 0.19
C ALA A 175 19.59 -3.84 1.64
N ALA A 176 18.60 -3.38 2.41
CA ALA A 176 18.37 -3.82 3.78
C ALA A 176 18.20 -5.36 3.86
N ASP A 177 18.92 -6.00 4.79
CA ASP A 177 19.01 -7.46 4.93
C ASP A 177 17.76 -8.06 5.57
N TYR A 178 16.69 -8.19 4.80
CA TYR A 178 15.45 -8.89 5.16
C TYR A 178 14.60 -9.17 3.89
N ALA A 179 13.49 -9.91 4.03
CA ALA A 179 12.69 -10.39 2.91
C ALA A 179 12.36 -9.30 1.87
N PHE A 180 11.79 -8.16 2.29
CA PHE A 180 11.43 -7.06 1.37
C PHE A 180 12.66 -6.50 0.62
N GLY A 181 13.81 -6.40 1.32
CA GLY A 181 15.06 -5.96 0.70
C GLY A 181 15.53 -6.93 -0.38
N HIS A 182 15.53 -8.22 -0.06
CA HIS A 182 15.95 -9.28 -0.98
C HIS A 182 15.03 -9.37 -2.20
N GLU A 183 13.72 -9.36 -1.97
CA GLU A 183 12.71 -9.52 -3.02
C GLU A 183 12.68 -8.31 -3.98
N THR A 184 12.76 -7.09 -3.45
CA THR A 184 12.85 -5.88 -4.28
C THR A 184 14.14 -5.85 -5.09
N ALA A 185 15.27 -6.16 -4.45
CA ALA A 185 16.57 -6.21 -5.12
C ALA A 185 16.64 -7.31 -6.18
N GLY A 186 16.07 -8.48 -5.89
CA GLY A 186 16.00 -9.60 -6.81
C GLY A 186 15.17 -9.30 -8.05
N GLY A 187 14.02 -8.63 -7.87
CA GLY A 187 13.20 -8.19 -9.00
C GLY A 187 13.94 -7.19 -9.90
N PHE A 188 14.62 -6.21 -9.30
CA PHE A 188 15.45 -5.27 -10.05
C PHE A 188 16.58 -5.99 -10.81
N GLN A 189 17.36 -6.81 -10.10
CA GLN A 189 18.46 -7.57 -10.68
C GLN A 189 18.02 -8.41 -11.88
N LYS A 190 16.93 -9.19 -11.70
CA LYS A 190 16.44 -10.06 -12.77
C LYS A 190 16.10 -9.27 -14.03
N ALA A 191 15.28 -8.23 -13.93
CA ALA A 191 14.87 -7.46 -15.09
C ALA A 191 16.05 -6.69 -15.72
N PHE A 192 16.99 -6.20 -14.92
CA PHE A 192 18.16 -5.51 -15.40
C PHE A 192 19.16 -6.46 -16.10
N GLU A 193 19.37 -7.67 -15.57
CA GLU A 193 20.26 -8.67 -16.20
C GLU A 193 19.64 -9.30 -17.44
N ASP A 194 18.31 -9.52 -17.46
CA ASP A 194 17.61 -10.06 -18.63
C ASP A 194 17.69 -9.14 -19.85
N CYS A 195 17.89 -7.83 -19.66
CA CYS A 195 18.12 -6.88 -20.74
C CYS A 195 19.60 -6.55 -21.01
N GLY A 196 20.53 -7.28 -20.39
CA GLY A 196 21.97 -7.20 -20.65
C GLY A 196 22.78 -6.32 -19.69
N GLY A 197 22.14 -5.80 -18.62
CA GLY A 197 22.85 -5.15 -17.52
C GLY A 197 23.62 -6.14 -16.64
N LYS A 198 24.48 -5.63 -15.76
CA LYS A 198 25.31 -6.45 -14.86
C LYS A 198 25.22 -5.93 -13.43
N ILE A 199 24.74 -6.75 -12.50
CA ILE A 199 24.93 -6.51 -11.09
C ILE A 199 26.31 -7.00 -10.71
N VAL A 200 27.20 -6.08 -10.33
CA VAL A 200 28.63 -6.35 -10.08
C VAL A 200 28.97 -6.49 -8.61
N GLN A 201 27.99 -6.23 -7.73
CA GLN A 201 28.16 -6.30 -6.28
C GLN A 201 26.80 -6.36 -5.59
N LYS A 202 26.73 -7.11 -4.48
CA LYS A 202 25.59 -7.11 -3.56
C LYS A 202 26.05 -6.82 -2.14
N ILE A 203 25.43 -5.85 -1.47
CA ILE A 203 25.73 -5.48 -0.09
C ILE A 203 24.43 -5.51 0.72
N TRP A 204 24.49 -6.10 1.92
CA TRP A 204 23.29 -6.35 2.73
C TRP A 204 23.48 -5.79 4.15
N PRO A 205 23.29 -4.47 4.38
CA PRO A 205 23.30 -3.92 5.74
C PRO A 205 22.07 -4.39 6.51
N PRO A 206 22.22 -4.78 7.80
CA PRO A 206 21.09 -5.15 8.64
C PRO A 206 20.01 -4.08 8.70
N ILE A 207 18.75 -4.51 8.83
CA ILE A 207 17.63 -3.57 9.03
C ILE A 207 17.86 -2.71 10.28
N GLY A 208 17.66 -1.40 10.17
CA GLY A 208 17.91 -0.44 11.24
C GLY A 208 19.35 0.08 11.31
N THR A 209 20.23 -0.27 10.35
CA THR A 209 21.59 0.30 10.22
C THR A 209 21.52 1.83 10.22
N LYS A 210 22.30 2.46 11.13
CA LYS A 210 22.42 3.91 11.28
C LYS A 210 23.72 4.45 10.70
N ASP A 211 24.79 3.66 10.74
CA ASP A 211 26.12 3.99 10.24
C ASP A 211 26.45 3.12 9.01
N PHE A 212 26.59 3.77 7.86
CA PHE A 212 26.97 3.14 6.60
C PHE A 212 28.47 3.22 6.32
N GLY A 213 29.25 3.90 7.17
CA GLY A 213 30.70 4.05 7.02
C GLY A 213 31.44 2.76 6.66
N PRO A 214 31.17 1.60 7.31
CA PRO A 214 31.81 0.33 6.98
C PRO A 214 31.48 -0.20 5.56
N TYR A 215 30.35 0.19 4.99
CA TYR A 215 29.89 -0.30 3.68
C TYR A 215 30.36 0.60 2.52
N LEU A 216 30.41 1.93 2.73
CA LEU A 216 30.70 2.88 1.66
C LEU A 216 32.02 2.63 0.93
N PRO A 217 33.18 2.37 1.62
CA PRO A 217 34.44 2.10 0.96
C PRO A 217 34.45 0.81 0.12
N THR A 218 33.50 -0.11 0.39
CA THR A 218 33.40 -1.38 -0.35
C THR A 218 32.66 -1.23 -1.67
N ILE A 219 31.93 -0.11 -1.88
CA ILE A 219 31.18 0.11 -3.12
C ILE A 219 32.16 0.28 -4.28
N LYS A 220 32.00 -0.53 -5.33
CA LYS A 220 32.84 -0.45 -6.52
C LYS A 220 32.76 0.93 -7.19
N SER A 221 33.88 1.40 -7.72
CA SER A 221 33.99 2.71 -8.39
C SER A 221 33.63 2.66 -9.87
N ASP A 222 33.83 1.50 -10.53
CA ASP A 222 33.60 1.26 -11.95
C ASP A 222 32.16 0.88 -12.29
N ILE A 223 31.20 1.61 -11.70
CA ILE A 223 29.75 1.42 -11.85
C ILE A 223 29.08 2.68 -12.44
N ASP A 224 27.94 2.50 -13.05
CA ASP A 224 27.15 3.60 -13.60
C ASP A 224 26.20 4.19 -12.57
N ALA A 225 25.62 3.34 -11.70
CA ALA A 225 24.67 3.71 -10.66
C ALA A 225 24.76 2.74 -9.46
N ILE A 226 24.11 3.14 -8.38
CA ILE A 226 23.87 2.28 -7.20
C ILE A 226 22.36 1.97 -7.17
N PHE A 227 22.00 0.70 -7.22
CA PHE A 227 20.64 0.33 -6.80
C PHE A 227 20.61 0.27 -5.28
N ALA A 228 19.68 1.00 -4.65
CA ALA A 228 19.52 0.99 -3.20
C ALA A 228 18.08 0.62 -2.80
N LEU A 229 17.94 -0.20 -1.75
CA LEU A 229 16.68 -0.34 -1.03
C LEU A 229 16.88 -0.13 0.45
N MET A 230 16.39 1.00 0.93
CA MET A 230 16.44 1.39 2.34
C MET A 230 15.01 1.54 2.87
N VAL A 231 14.84 1.37 4.18
CA VAL A 231 13.54 1.48 4.85
C VAL A 231 13.63 2.28 6.13
N GLY A 232 12.57 3.01 6.45
CA GLY A 232 12.50 3.85 7.64
C GLY A 232 13.69 4.82 7.72
N PRO A 233 14.35 4.96 8.89
CA PRO A 233 15.47 5.88 9.06
C PRO A 233 16.69 5.62 8.15
N MET A 234 16.87 4.37 7.67
CA MET A 234 17.95 4.04 6.72
C MET A 234 17.83 4.84 5.43
N SER A 235 16.61 5.16 4.99
CA SER A 235 16.33 5.93 3.76
C SER A 235 16.88 7.36 3.82
N LEU A 236 16.99 7.93 5.02
CA LEU A 236 17.63 9.22 5.24
C LEU A 236 19.16 9.10 5.39
N GLN A 237 19.60 8.11 6.17
CA GLN A 237 21.01 7.99 6.55
C GLN A 237 21.91 7.57 5.38
N PHE A 238 21.45 6.61 4.57
CA PHE A 238 22.26 6.08 3.48
C PHE A 238 22.62 7.15 2.42
N PRO A 239 21.67 7.84 1.77
CA PRO A 239 22.03 8.84 0.76
C PRO A 239 22.84 9.99 1.35
N LYS A 240 22.52 10.44 2.56
CA LYS A 240 23.27 11.49 3.25
C LYS A 240 24.75 11.12 3.44
N GLN A 241 25.03 9.94 4.00
CA GLN A 241 26.39 9.47 4.25
C GLN A 241 27.12 9.16 2.93
N LEU A 242 26.41 8.60 1.94
CA LEU A 242 26.97 8.34 0.62
C LEU A 242 27.44 9.64 -0.05
N ARG A 243 26.62 10.70 -0.03
CA ARG A 243 26.99 12.02 -0.60
C ARG A 243 28.12 12.69 0.19
N ALA A 244 28.09 12.62 1.52
CA ALA A 244 29.17 13.12 2.37
C ALA A 244 30.51 12.43 2.12
N ALA A 245 30.49 11.15 1.76
CA ALA A 245 31.68 10.39 1.35
C ALA A 245 32.14 10.69 -0.10
N GLY A 246 31.51 11.63 -0.79
CA GLY A 246 31.92 12.08 -2.12
C GLY A 246 31.38 11.26 -3.29
N TYR A 247 30.50 10.29 -3.08
CA TYR A 247 29.90 9.52 -4.17
C TYR A 247 28.87 10.36 -4.92
N LYS A 248 29.08 10.51 -6.23
CA LYS A 248 28.23 11.31 -7.13
C LYS A 248 27.36 10.47 -8.09
N LYS A 249 27.54 9.14 -8.09
CA LYS A 249 26.74 8.25 -8.95
C LYS A 249 25.26 8.34 -8.57
N PRO A 250 24.35 8.27 -9.56
CA PRO A 250 22.91 8.29 -9.29
C PRO A 250 22.49 7.06 -8.46
N ILE A 251 21.51 7.25 -7.61
CA ILE A 251 20.84 6.16 -6.90
C ILE A 251 19.56 5.82 -7.67
N LEU A 252 19.43 4.53 -7.98
CA LEU A 252 18.18 3.93 -8.44
C LEU A 252 17.56 3.22 -7.24
N GLY A 253 16.44 3.70 -6.73
CA GLY A 253 15.89 3.24 -5.46
C GLY A 253 14.61 2.44 -5.59
N GLY A 254 14.37 1.52 -4.65
CA GLY A 254 13.02 1.08 -4.37
C GLY A 254 12.18 2.24 -3.81
N GLY A 255 10.84 2.11 -3.87
CA GLY A 255 9.93 3.20 -3.53
C GLY A 255 10.05 3.78 -2.12
N THR A 256 10.60 3.01 -1.18
CA THR A 256 10.81 3.42 0.21
C THR A 256 12.00 4.38 0.42
N ASN A 257 12.90 4.48 -0.57
CA ASN A 257 14.10 5.32 -0.43
C ASN A 257 13.77 6.81 -0.36
N TYR A 258 12.81 7.24 -1.17
CA TYR A 258 12.44 8.64 -1.34
C TYR A 258 10.95 8.85 -1.10
N ASP A 259 10.36 8.06 -0.18
CA ASP A 259 8.95 8.22 0.15
C ASP A 259 8.66 9.61 0.74
N GLU A 260 7.47 10.10 0.52
CA GLU A 260 7.04 11.46 0.89
C GLU A 260 7.08 11.72 2.40
N PHE A 261 7.09 10.66 3.24
CA PHE A 261 7.23 10.84 4.68
C PHE A 261 8.66 11.27 5.10
N ILE A 262 9.68 10.88 4.30
CA ILE A 262 11.10 11.14 4.61
C ILE A 262 11.68 12.26 3.75
N LEU A 263 11.16 12.45 2.55
CA LEU A 263 11.66 13.41 1.56
C LEU A 263 11.82 14.85 2.09
N PRO A 264 10.91 15.39 2.93
CA PRO A 264 11.07 16.73 3.52
C PRO A 264 12.26 16.86 4.48
N SER A 265 12.84 15.75 4.94
CA SER A 265 14.03 15.71 5.83
C SER A 265 15.33 15.53 5.07
N MET A 266 15.28 15.38 3.75
CA MET A 266 16.44 15.22 2.89
C MET A 266 16.96 16.60 2.41
N ASP A 267 18.23 16.63 2.09
CA ASP A 267 18.87 17.78 1.44
C ASP A 267 18.88 17.66 -0.09
N ASP A 268 19.34 18.72 -0.76
CA ASP A 268 19.39 18.79 -2.23
C ASP A 268 20.33 17.74 -2.87
N GLY A 269 21.13 17.01 -2.08
CA GLY A 269 22.01 15.95 -2.55
C GLY A 269 21.30 14.75 -3.17
N VAL A 270 19.98 14.63 -2.98
CA VAL A 270 19.16 13.57 -3.58
C VAL A 270 18.45 13.98 -4.88
N ILE A 271 18.59 15.26 -5.29
CA ILE A 271 17.99 15.75 -6.54
C ILE A 271 18.58 14.99 -7.73
N GLY A 272 17.70 14.43 -8.56
CA GLY A 272 18.07 13.61 -9.70
C GLY A 272 18.11 12.11 -9.43
N ASP A 273 18.08 11.67 -8.17
CA ASP A 273 17.93 10.25 -7.85
C ASP A 273 16.56 9.73 -8.30
N VAL A 274 16.50 8.45 -8.67
CA VAL A 274 15.32 7.85 -9.28
C VAL A 274 14.81 6.70 -8.42
N SER A 275 13.51 6.54 -8.36
CA SER A 275 12.86 5.41 -7.70
C SER A 275 11.66 4.89 -8.49
N SER A 276 11.16 3.73 -8.12
CA SER A 276 9.94 3.19 -8.71
C SER A 276 8.96 2.74 -7.64
N PHE A 277 7.69 3.10 -7.82
CA PHE A 277 6.62 2.58 -6.97
C PHE A 277 5.23 2.76 -7.59
N MET A 278 4.21 2.23 -6.91
CA MET A 278 2.81 2.31 -7.34
C MET A 278 2.15 3.67 -7.15
N TYR A 279 2.78 4.57 -6.38
CA TYR A 279 2.24 5.90 -6.06
C TYR A 279 3.33 6.95 -5.97
N SER A 280 2.96 8.17 -6.24
CA SER A 280 3.69 9.41 -5.94
C SER A 280 2.68 10.50 -5.58
N SER A 281 2.97 11.27 -4.54
CA SER A 281 2.19 12.47 -4.24
C SER A 281 2.29 13.54 -5.34
N ALA A 282 3.27 13.43 -6.24
CA ALA A 282 3.45 14.31 -7.40
C ALA A 282 2.75 13.79 -8.68
N LEU A 283 1.83 12.83 -8.58
CA LEU A 283 0.99 12.44 -9.72
C LEU A 283 0.16 13.64 -10.20
N ASP A 284 0.33 13.97 -11.48
CA ASP A 284 -0.36 15.09 -12.11
C ASP A 284 -1.77 14.68 -12.59
N THR A 285 -2.66 14.47 -11.61
CA THR A 285 -4.07 14.19 -11.83
C THR A 285 -4.93 15.00 -10.88
N PRO A 286 -6.13 15.48 -11.30
CA PRO A 286 -7.01 16.24 -10.42
C PRO A 286 -7.39 15.48 -9.14
N LYS A 287 -7.54 14.14 -9.23
CA LYS A 287 -7.86 13.29 -8.09
C LYS A 287 -6.74 13.27 -7.07
N ASN A 288 -5.49 13.12 -7.52
CA ASN A 288 -4.33 13.14 -6.63
C ASN A 288 -4.11 14.53 -6.02
N GLU A 289 -4.22 15.60 -6.83
CA GLU A 289 -4.10 16.96 -6.32
C GLU A 289 -5.12 17.24 -5.19
N ALA A 290 -6.37 16.86 -5.38
CA ALA A 290 -7.42 17.00 -4.37
C ALA A 290 -7.07 16.20 -3.09
N PHE A 291 -6.60 14.95 -3.24
CA PHE A 291 -6.17 14.10 -2.13
C PHE A 291 -4.98 14.71 -1.37
N VAL A 292 -3.94 15.15 -2.08
CA VAL A 292 -2.75 15.79 -1.48
C VAL A 292 -3.13 17.03 -0.69
N LYS A 293 -3.95 17.93 -1.26
CA LYS A 293 -4.42 19.14 -0.60
C LYS A 293 -5.20 18.83 0.67
N LYS A 294 -6.14 17.91 0.59
CA LYS A 294 -6.98 17.49 1.72
C LYS A 294 -6.15 16.83 2.82
N TYR A 295 -5.25 15.92 2.47
CA TYR A 295 -4.37 15.24 3.41
C TYR A 295 -3.43 16.23 4.11
N ARG A 296 -2.83 17.17 3.35
CA ARG A 296 -1.96 18.20 3.90
C ARG A 296 -2.71 19.15 4.85
N THR A 297 -3.97 19.48 4.55
CA THR A 297 -4.83 20.27 5.45
C THR A 297 -5.11 19.52 6.76
N ALA A 298 -5.40 18.22 6.69
CA ALA A 298 -5.74 17.42 7.85
C ALA A 298 -4.54 17.07 8.73
N TYR A 299 -3.38 16.80 8.13
CA TYR A 299 -2.22 16.21 8.82
C TYR A 299 -0.92 17.03 8.74
N GLY A 300 -0.94 18.21 8.10
CA GLY A 300 0.20 19.12 8.00
C GLY A 300 1.35 18.68 7.08
N LYS A 301 1.18 17.59 6.31
CA LYS A 301 2.20 17.01 5.42
C LYS A 301 1.56 16.38 4.18
N VAL A 302 2.34 16.16 3.14
CA VAL A 302 1.88 15.43 1.95
C VAL A 302 1.68 13.93 2.27
N PRO A 303 0.74 13.25 1.61
CA PRO A 303 0.52 11.81 1.83
C PRO A 303 1.69 11.00 1.31
N SER A 304 2.10 10.00 2.08
CA SER A 304 3.01 8.95 1.65
C SER A 304 2.26 7.83 0.90
N TYR A 305 2.99 6.91 0.29
CA TYR A 305 2.34 5.72 -0.26
C TYR A 305 1.67 4.86 0.83
N TYR A 306 2.14 4.94 2.08
CA TYR A 306 1.49 4.29 3.23
C TYR A 306 0.08 4.83 3.46
N SER A 307 -0.07 6.15 3.34
CA SER A 307 -1.37 6.82 3.47
C SER A 307 -2.29 6.46 2.31
N GLU A 308 -1.81 6.60 1.07
CA GLU A 308 -2.59 6.32 -0.12
C GLU A 308 -3.03 4.85 -0.20
N ALA A 309 -2.12 3.91 0.08
CA ALA A 309 -2.41 2.49 0.09
C ALA A 309 -3.54 2.12 1.06
N ASN A 310 -3.57 2.73 2.24
CA ASN A 310 -4.59 2.45 3.24
C ASN A 310 -5.90 3.21 2.97
N TYR A 311 -5.85 4.39 2.37
CA TYR A 311 -7.03 5.07 1.83
C TYR A 311 -7.70 4.21 0.75
N THR A 312 -6.93 3.71 -0.22
CA THR A 312 -7.43 2.81 -1.27
C THR A 312 -7.88 1.46 -0.72
N THR A 313 -7.25 0.96 0.34
CA THR A 313 -7.71 -0.27 1.03
C THR A 313 -9.09 -0.06 1.65
N ALA A 314 -9.33 1.07 2.32
CA ALA A 314 -10.65 1.43 2.85
C ALA A 314 -11.69 1.57 1.73
N GLN A 315 -11.33 2.21 0.61
CA GLN A 315 -12.17 2.31 -0.58
C GLN A 315 -12.55 0.92 -1.13
N TRP A 316 -11.60 -0.01 -1.16
CA TRP A 316 -11.87 -1.38 -1.64
C TRP A 316 -12.83 -2.14 -0.72
N ILE A 317 -12.65 -2.00 0.60
CA ILE A 317 -13.57 -2.57 1.58
C ILE A 317 -14.97 -1.97 1.41
N ASP A 318 -15.07 -0.65 1.25
CA ASP A 318 -16.32 0.08 1.03
C ASP A 318 -17.08 -0.43 -0.20
N GLU A 319 -16.41 -0.50 -1.36
CA GLU A 319 -17.01 -0.98 -2.60
C GLU A 319 -17.43 -2.46 -2.51
N THR A 320 -16.67 -3.28 -1.78
CA THR A 320 -17.02 -4.68 -1.53
C THR A 320 -18.27 -4.78 -0.63
N MET A 321 -18.30 -4.03 0.46
CA MET A 321 -19.43 -3.99 1.38
C MET A 321 -20.71 -3.50 0.70
N LYS A 322 -20.64 -2.50 -0.19
CA LYS A 322 -21.79 -2.04 -1.00
C LYS A 322 -22.42 -3.16 -1.80
N GLN A 323 -21.61 -4.03 -2.42
CA GLN A 323 -22.13 -5.18 -3.18
C GLN A 323 -22.83 -6.23 -2.31
N HIS A 324 -22.60 -6.20 -1.00
CA HIS A 324 -23.28 -7.05 -0.02
C HIS A 324 -24.37 -6.31 0.78
N GLY A 325 -24.78 -5.11 0.35
CA GLY A 325 -25.84 -4.34 1.03
C GLY A 325 -25.47 -3.93 2.45
N GLY A 326 -24.18 -3.70 2.73
CA GLY A 326 -23.67 -3.33 4.04
C GLY A 326 -23.48 -4.50 5.02
N LYS A 327 -23.69 -5.74 4.59
CA LYS A 327 -23.51 -6.93 5.43
C LYS A 327 -22.21 -7.64 5.14
N TYR A 328 -21.43 -7.93 6.18
CA TYR A 328 -20.22 -8.73 6.01
C TYR A 328 -20.57 -10.20 5.74
N PRO A 329 -20.26 -10.74 4.54
CA PRO A 329 -20.71 -12.07 4.13
C PRO A 329 -19.81 -13.21 4.64
N GLY A 330 -18.79 -12.89 5.43
CA GLY A 330 -17.71 -13.80 5.77
C GLY A 330 -16.53 -13.71 4.79
N PRO A 331 -15.35 -14.30 5.15
CA PRO A 331 -14.09 -14.02 4.47
C PRO A 331 -14.08 -14.44 2.99
N LEU A 332 -14.44 -15.67 2.64
CA LEU A 332 -14.31 -16.17 1.27
C LEU A 332 -15.29 -15.51 0.29
N PRO A 333 -16.59 -15.31 0.59
CA PRO A 333 -17.47 -14.53 -0.27
C PRO A 333 -17.00 -13.08 -0.43
N PHE A 334 -16.49 -12.46 0.65
CA PHE A 334 -15.94 -11.11 0.59
C PHE A 334 -14.73 -11.03 -0.36
N ILE A 335 -13.76 -11.95 -0.24
CA ILE A 335 -12.58 -12.05 -1.12
C ILE A 335 -13.01 -12.21 -2.58
N LYS A 336 -13.96 -13.10 -2.85
CA LYS A 336 -14.46 -13.33 -4.21
C LYS A 336 -15.06 -12.08 -4.83
N THR A 337 -15.85 -11.33 -4.07
CA THR A 337 -16.44 -10.06 -4.52
C THR A 337 -15.35 -9.01 -4.72
N MET A 338 -14.44 -8.84 -3.75
CA MET A 338 -13.34 -7.89 -3.82
C MET A 338 -12.44 -8.12 -5.05
N GLN A 339 -12.19 -9.38 -5.42
CA GLN A 339 -11.41 -9.74 -6.61
C GLN A 339 -12.08 -9.30 -7.91
N GLY A 340 -13.40 -9.27 -7.96
CA GLY A 340 -14.17 -8.82 -9.14
C GLY A 340 -14.18 -7.30 -9.34
N ILE A 341 -13.79 -6.52 -8.34
CA ILE A 341 -13.86 -5.06 -8.38
C ILE A 341 -12.61 -4.49 -9.07
N LYS A 342 -12.84 -3.50 -9.93
CA LYS A 342 -11.80 -2.62 -10.48
C LYS A 342 -12.00 -1.24 -9.91
N LEU A 343 -11.00 -0.73 -9.20
CA LEU A 343 -11.05 0.61 -8.63
C LEU A 343 -10.41 1.64 -9.54
N ASP A 344 -11.00 2.81 -9.56
CA ASP A 344 -10.34 4.05 -9.95
C ASP A 344 -9.79 4.71 -8.68
N ALA A 345 -8.60 4.27 -8.25
CA ALA A 345 -7.95 4.74 -7.04
C ALA A 345 -7.22 6.08 -7.25
N ILE A 346 -6.70 6.69 -6.17
CA ILE A 346 -5.87 7.90 -6.24
C ILE A 346 -4.65 7.67 -7.13
N ARG A 347 -4.02 6.50 -6.99
CA ARG A 347 -2.84 6.09 -7.78
C ARG A 347 -3.16 5.61 -9.21
N GLY A 348 -4.40 5.75 -9.65
CA GLY A 348 -4.87 5.26 -10.95
C GLY A 348 -5.63 3.94 -10.84
N PRO A 349 -5.92 3.28 -11.97
CA PRO A 349 -6.70 2.05 -12.00
C PRO A 349 -5.98 0.91 -11.27
N VAL A 350 -6.73 0.17 -10.44
CA VAL A 350 -6.25 -0.98 -9.66
C VAL A 350 -7.24 -2.12 -9.77
N SER A 351 -6.74 -3.34 -9.93
CA SER A 351 -7.51 -4.58 -9.87
C SER A 351 -6.73 -5.66 -9.12
N LEU A 352 -7.39 -6.75 -8.73
CA LEU A 352 -6.69 -7.94 -8.21
C LEU A 352 -6.50 -8.97 -9.32
N ASP A 353 -5.34 -9.59 -9.34
CA ASP A 353 -5.08 -10.75 -10.21
C ASP A 353 -5.74 -12.04 -9.63
N ASP A 354 -5.53 -13.16 -10.32
CA ASP A 354 -6.05 -14.47 -9.91
C ASP A 354 -5.41 -15.03 -8.63
N ARG A 355 -4.40 -14.33 -8.09
CA ARG A 355 -3.71 -14.65 -6.83
C ARG A 355 -3.91 -13.56 -5.77
N LEU A 356 -4.97 -12.78 -5.88
CA LEU A 356 -5.38 -11.75 -4.92
C LEU A 356 -4.29 -10.70 -4.64
N THR A 357 -3.48 -10.40 -5.65
CA THR A 357 -2.45 -9.37 -5.61
C THR A 357 -2.83 -8.25 -6.58
N ALA A 358 -2.61 -7.02 -6.15
CA ALA A 358 -2.96 -5.86 -6.96
C ALA A 358 -2.16 -5.78 -8.27
N VAL A 359 -2.87 -5.47 -9.34
CA VAL A 359 -2.31 -5.02 -10.62
C VAL A 359 -2.41 -3.50 -10.63
N ASN A 360 -1.28 -2.81 -10.71
CA ASN A 360 -1.18 -1.36 -10.58
C ASN A 360 -0.40 -0.74 -11.75
N ASN A 361 -0.56 0.56 -11.94
CA ASN A 361 0.48 1.32 -12.61
C ASN A 361 1.73 1.38 -11.73
N ILE A 362 2.90 1.27 -12.33
CA ILE A 362 4.19 1.51 -11.66
C ILE A 362 4.82 2.75 -12.28
N TYR A 363 5.19 3.67 -11.42
CA TYR A 363 5.73 4.97 -11.76
C TYR A 363 7.23 4.99 -11.51
N ILE A 364 8.01 5.31 -12.54
CA ILE A 364 9.41 5.71 -12.37
C ILE A 364 9.37 7.18 -11.97
N LYS A 365 9.97 7.49 -10.85
CA LYS A 365 9.94 8.80 -10.19
C LYS A 365 11.35 9.35 -10.06
N LYS A 366 11.50 10.66 -10.29
CA LYS A 366 12.75 11.38 -10.09
C LYS A 366 12.55 12.43 -9.00
N VAL A 367 13.50 12.53 -8.09
CA VAL A 367 13.49 13.59 -7.07
C VAL A 367 13.81 14.92 -7.74
N GLU A 368 12.88 15.87 -7.65
CA GLU A 368 13.01 17.23 -8.17
C GLU A 368 12.56 18.24 -7.12
N LYS A 369 13.19 19.41 -7.13
CA LYS A 369 12.82 20.54 -6.26
C LYS A 369 11.99 21.53 -7.05
N LYS A 370 10.73 21.70 -6.69
CA LYS A 370 9.80 22.57 -7.42
C LYS A 370 8.55 22.91 -6.61
N LYS A 371 7.78 23.88 -7.10
CA LYS A 371 6.42 24.19 -6.61
C LYS A 371 5.43 23.25 -7.26
N MET A 372 4.47 22.74 -6.48
CA MET A 372 3.39 21.90 -7.00
C MET A 372 2.05 22.29 -6.38
N PHE A 373 0.95 22.02 -7.07
CA PHE A 373 -0.43 22.12 -6.60
C PHE A 373 -0.80 23.51 -6.03
N GLY A 374 -0.13 24.58 -6.51
CA GLY A 374 -0.36 25.95 -6.04
C GLY A 374 0.32 26.29 -4.72
N TYR A 375 1.20 25.45 -4.18
CA TYR A 375 2.04 25.81 -3.04
C TYR A 375 3.19 26.71 -3.49
N ASP A 376 3.45 27.79 -2.73
CA ASP A 376 4.46 28.80 -3.10
C ASP A 376 5.90 28.42 -2.79
N LYS A 377 6.11 27.37 -1.99
CA LYS A 377 7.43 26.91 -1.57
C LYS A 377 7.98 25.86 -2.53
N ASP A 378 9.25 25.97 -2.89
CA ASP A 378 9.98 24.91 -3.54
C ASP A 378 10.26 23.79 -2.53
N GLU A 379 9.71 22.62 -2.78
CA GLU A 379 9.87 21.42 -1.98
C GLU A 379 10.40 20.27 -2.85
N LEU A 380 10.99 19.24 -2.23
CA LEU A 380 11.37 18.02 -2.92
C LEU A 380 10.12 17.18 -3.23
N TRP A 381 10.00 16.74 -4.48
CA TRP A 381 8.89 15.93 -4.98
C TRP A 381 9.41 14.74 -5.79
N ASN A 382 8.68 13.64 -5.75
CA ASN A 382 8.90 12.47 -6.58
C ASN A 382 8.16 12.62 -7.91
N THR A 383 8.70 13.39 -8.85
CA THR A 383 8.06 13.64 -10.15
C THR A 383 8.05 12.37 -10.99
N VAL A 384 6.89 12.02 -11.53
CA VAL A 384 6.76 10.89 -12.45
C VAL A 384 7.40 11.23 -13.79
N ILE A 385 8.37 10.42 -14.21
CA ILE A 385 9.07 10.55 -15.50
C ILE A 385 8.70 9.45 -16.50
N LYS A 386 8.16 8.31 -16.02
CA LYS A 386 7.62 7.25 -16.86
C LYS A 386 6.58 6.44 -16.09
N THR A 387 5.56 5.98 -16.81
CA THR A 387 4.52 5.07 -16.28
C THR A 387 4.56 3.75 -17.02
N TYR A 388 4.62 2.65 -16.27
CA TYR A 388 4.34 1.32 -16.78
C TYR A 388 2.94 0.93 -16.31
N PRO A 389 1.96 0.82 -17.24
CA PRO A 389 0.57 0.55 -16.86
C PRO A 389 0.31 -0.93 -16.57
N ASN A 390 -0.65 -1.19 -15.68
CA ASN A 390 -1.18 -2.53 -15.41
C ASN A 390 -0.10 -3.60 -15.12
N VAL A 391 0.88 -3.25 -14.29
CA VAL A 391 1.97 -4.17 -13.92
C VAL A 391 1.43 -5.21 -12.96
N SER A 392 1.56 -6.50 -13.35
CA SER A 392 1.28 -7.64 -12.47
C SER A 392 2.48 -7.98 -11.60
N GLN A 393 2.27 -8.81 -10.58
CA GLN A 393 3.37 -9.33 -9.75
C GLN A 393 4.38 -10.18 -10.52
N PHE A 394 4.02 -10.66 -11.71
CA PHE A 394 4.89 -11.46 -12.57
C PHE A 394 5.58 -10.61 -13.66
N TRP A 395 5.34 -9.29 -13.68
CA TRP A 395 5.84 -8.43 -14.75
C TRP A 395 5.37 -8.94 -16.12
N ASN A 396 6.30 -9.09 -17.06
CA ASN A 396 6.08 -9.68 -18.39
C ASN A 396 6.60 -11.13 -18.51
N TYR A 397 6.91 -11.77 -17.38
CA TYR A 397 7.36 -13.15 -17.36
C TYR A 397 6.20 -14.14 -17.50
N ASP A 398 6.46 -15.28 -18.12
CA ASP A 398 5.54 -16.41 -18.07
C ASP A 398 5.34 -16.86 -16.61
N LYS A 399 4.10 -16.83 -16.16
CA LYS A 399 3.74 -17.12 -14.77
C LYS A 399 4.18 -18.50 -14.32
N ALA A 400 3.98 -19.52 -15.18
CA ALA A 400 4.31 -20.90 -14.81
C ALA A 400 5.82 -21.11 -14.69
N ALA A 401 6.60 -20.52 -15.61
CA ALA A 401 8.06 -20.55 -15.55
C ALA A 401 8.60 -19.74 -14.36
N PHE A 402 8.01 -18.58 -14.07
CA PHE A 402 8.40 -17.74 -12.93
C PHE A 402 8.18 -18.46 -11.59
N LEU A 403 7.04 -19.13 -11.42
CA LEU A 403 6.71 -19.84 -10.18
C LEU A 403 7.59 -21.06 -9.91
N LYS A 404 8.28 -21.59 -10.94
CA LYS A 404 9.27 -22.68 -10.78
C LYS A 404 10.63 -22.21 -10.27
N GLN A 405 10.92 -20.89 -10.36
CA GLN A 405 12.17 -20.32 -9.85
C GLN A 405 12.11 -20.21 -8.32
N PRO A 406 13.24 -20.18 -7.60
CA PRO A 406 13.25 -19.85 -6.19
C PRO A 406 12.68 -18.45 -5.94
N VAL A 407 12.22 -18.19 -4.71
CA VAL A 407 11.90 -16.83 -4.28
C VAL A 407 13.17 -15.97 -4.31
N TYR A 408 13.00 -14.69 -4.60
CA TYR A 408 14.11 -13.76 -4.47
C TYR A 408 14.60 -13.70 -3.03
N SER A 409 15.89 -13.89 -2.87
CA SER A 409 16.54 -13.97 -1.58
C SER A 409 17.92 -13.30 -1.63
N ARG A 410 18.64 -13.30 -0.51
CA ARG A 410 20.02 -12.83 -0.46
C ARG A 410 20.89 -13.48 -1.55
N ASP A 411 20.66 -14.79 -1.80
CA ASP A 411 21.46 -15.62 -2.70
C ASP A 411 20.82 -15.77 -4.10
N PHE A 412 19.54 -15.47 -4.26
CA PHE A 412 18.84 -15.60 -5.53
C PHE A 412 18.17 -14.28 -5.97
N PRO A 413 18.35 -13.82 -7.24
CA PRO A 413 19.23 -14.37 -8.29
C PRO A 413 20.70 -14.38 -7.86
N PRO A 414 21.52 -15.35 -8.30
CA PRO A 414 22.94 -15.35 -7.98
C PRO A 414 23.63 -14.14 -8.61
N CYS A 415 24.67 -13.64 -7.94
CA CYS A 415 25.47 -12.54 -8.51
C CYS A 415 26.46 -13.10 -9.54
N LYS A 416 26.05 -13.13 -10.80
CA LYS A 416 26.86 -13.72 -11.90
C LYS A 416 28.11 -12.90 -12.22
N PHE A 417 28.10 -11.60 -11.90
CA PHE A 417 29.17 -10.67 -12.25
C PHE A 417 29.84 -10.06 -11.01
N CYS A 418 29.57 -10.59 -9.79
CA CYS A 418 30.32 -10.23 -8.60
C CYS A 418 31.74 -10.87 -8.68
N GLU A 419 32.74 -10.03 -8.62
CA GLU A 419 34.16 -10.40 -8.56
C GLU A 419 34.70 -10.22 -7.14
#